data_441e40247ed1776bcafec3fdb7423cbb
#
_entry.id   441e40247ed1776bcafec3fdb7423cbb
#
_cell.length_a   1.000
_cell.length_b   1.000
_cell.length_c   1.000
_cell.angle_alpha   90.00
_cell.angle_beta   90.00
_cell.angle_gamma   90.00
#
_symmetry.space_group_name_H-M   'P 1'
#
loop_
_entity.id
_entity.type
_entity.pdbx_description
1 polymer ?
#
loop_
_entity_poly.entity_id
_entity_poly.type
_entity_poly.pdbx_seq_one_letter_code
_entity_poly.pdbx_strand_id
1 'polypeptide(L)'
;MNPLKDRISEAVLKSIENIGTVGIDLPIRIEYSRDEKFGDYACTIAMDREWRSAAAAVHPEFTNPRKFAEAIVKSLQSAKGYAELFDSAEIAGPGFINLRLTPSLLEACTREAVREGTGYGRTARSQPKSIIFEFVSANPTGPLNIVSARSAALGDSCCNLLEAAGDRVHREYYVNDYGNQVDLLGRSCLLRMLESEGAKLKFAIKDHKGDYSYPAGPGLPFPPEGYHGEYLIEIVQLILGENPGLKPPADVIRRAKELSKRSDNAGDPIEQLELASLADDLGKRATEYFLSTHKLDLSRFRVRFDGFYSERSLHESHEVLAAKDRLGERVFTDGEGKILFRSTDYGDDKDRVIVRDDGRPTYLLADIAYHYTKIKRKFDRIYNIWGPDHHGYIARLAGAMQAMGYPSEDFRVLIAQQVNLLEDGKPVVMSKRTGKFITMKTLIEEIPIDVTRYFFVMRSFEAHLDFDFNLARDTSEKNPYYYVAYAHARIRSIFRKAAERGLIPAEAVGRPELLLELKSSPIEMTEERRRLYWLVARLPEEVRDAADSIEPHRIVNYLYSLATALSRFYAPTENRIIDQEPSTAVSLLILLGGVAACLKNGLGLLGMEAPERMTREEV
;
A
#
# COMPACT_ATOMS: atom_id res chain seq x y z
N MET A 1 -21.09 12.46 2.62
CA MET A 1 -21.43 12.90 4.02
C MET A 1 -20.14 13.20 4.79
N ASN A 2 -20.13 14.21 5.68
CA ASN A 2 -18.97 14.39 6.56
C ASN A 2 -18.89 13.22 7.54
N PRO A 3 -17.69 12.72 7.84
CA PRO A 3 -17.49 11.67 8.85
C PRO A 3 -18.17 12.02 10.17
N LEU A 4 -18.71 11.02 10.86
CA LEU A 4 -19.42 11.23 12.12
C LEU A 4 -18.51 11.82 13.21
N LYS A 5 -17.23 11.45 13.25
CA LYS A 5 -16.23 12.05 14.14
C LYS A 5 -16.13 13.56 13.98
N ASP A 6 -16.17 14.08 12.75
CA ASP A 6 -16.13 15.53 12.50
C ASP A 6 -17.37 16.22 13.06
N ARG A 7 -18.56 15.64 12.82
CA ARG A 7 -19.83 16.15 13.35
C ARG A 7 -19.88 16.13 14.88
N ILE A 8 -19.37 15.05 15.47
CA ILE A 8 -19.27 14.91 16.93
C ILE A 8 -18.28 15.93 17.49
N SER A 9 -17.10 16.08 16.87
CA SER A 9 -16.09 17.06 17.28
C SER A 9 -16.63 18.49 17.21
N GLU A 10 -17.36 18.83 16.16
CA GLU A 10 -18.01 20.16 16.02
C GLU A 10 -19.05 20.40 17.12
N ALA A 11 -19.88 19.39 17.44
CA ALA A 11 -20.88 19.50 18.51
C ALA A 11 -20.23 19.67 19.91
N VAL A 12 -19.16 18.92 20.17
CA VAL A 12 -18.37 19.03 21.41
C VAL A 12 -17.68 20.39 21.50
N LEU A 13 -17.06 20.86 20.40
CA LEU A 13 -16.40 22.18 20.35
C LEU A 13 -17.39 23.30 20.68
N LYS A 14 -18.55 23.33 20.01
CA LYS A 14 -19.62 24.30 20.31
C LYS A 14 -20.07 24.24 21.78
N SER A 15 -20.11 23.05 22.36
CA SER A 15 -20.50 22.88 23.77
C SER A 15 -19.44 23.45 24.72
N ILE A 16 -18.16 23.37 24.35
CA ILE A 16 -17.05 23.95 25.11
C ILE A 16 -17.04 25.48 24.99
N GLU A 17 -17.30 26.01 23.78
CA GLU A 17 -17.46 27.44 23.56
C GLU A 17 -18.62 28.04 24.39
N ASN A 18 -19.75 27.32 24.46
CA ASN A 18 -20.92 27.73 25.24
C ASN A 18 -20.66 27.80 26.76
N ILE A 19 -19.69 27.06 27.27
CA ILE A 19 -19.27 27.16 28.69
C ILE A 19 -18.12 28.16 28.89
N GLY A 20 -17.87 29.02 27.91
CA GLY A 20 -16.94 30.16 28.01
C GLY A 20 -15.49 29.85 27.71
N THR A 21 -15.16 28.65 27.26
CA THR A 21 -13.78 28.28 26.85
C THR A 21 -13.63 28.51 25.35
N VAL A 22 -12.99 29.60 24.97
CA VAL A 22 -12.84 30.03 23.55
C VAL A 22 -11.39 30.26 23.17
N GLY A 23 -11.11 30.20 21.86
CA GLY A 23 -9.79 30.57 21.31
C GLY A 23 -8.72 29.49 21.41
N ILE A 24 -9.11 28.23 21.53
CA ILE A 24 -8.20 27.09 21.58
C ILE A 24 -8.22 26.39 20.23
N ASP A 25 -7.08 26.35 19.56
CA ASP A 25 -6.88 25.62 18.30
C ASP A 25 -6.20 24.27 18.59
N LEU A 26 -6.91 23.41 19.31
CA LEU A 26 -6.44 22.04 19.62
C LEU A 26 -7.43 21.01 19.07
N PRO A 27 -6.95 19.88 18.54
CA PRO A 27 -7.83 18.84 18.01
C PRO A 27 -8.65 18.16 19.11
N ILE A 28 -9.93 17.92 18.85
CA ILE A 28 -10.79 17.10 19.69
C ILE A 28 -10.66 15.65 19.28
N ARG A 29 -10.19 14.80 20.19
CA ARG A 29 -10.03 13.36 19.93
C ARG A 29 -11.34 12.63 20.22
N ILE A 30 -11.93 12.07 19.16
CA ILE A 30 -13.08 11.16 19.20
C ILE A 30 -12.59 9.77 18.81
N GLU A 31 -12.75 8.82 19.70
CA GLU A 31 -12.32 7.43 19.50
C GLU A 31 -13.55 6.51 19.50
N TYR A 32 -13.41 5.33 18.90
CA TYR A 32 -14.44 4.30 19.03
C TYR A 32 -14.46 3.75 20.46
N SER A 33 -15.64 3.49 20.99
CA SER A 33 -15.75 2.82 22.30
C SER A 33 -15.14 1.42 22.24
N ARG A 34 -14.40 1.06 23.29
CA ARG A 34 -13.78 -0.28 23.38
C ARG A 34 -14.80 -1.41 23.56
N ASP A 35 -15.94 -1.10 24.13
CA ASP A 35 -17.05 -2.02 24.39
C ASP A 35 -18.36 -1.29 24.07
N GLU A 36 -19.22 -1.95 23.30
CA GLU A 36 -20.50 -1.39 22.82
C GLU A 36 -21.46 -0.95 23.96
N LYS A 37 -21.31 -1.55 25.15
CA LYS A 37 -22.08 -1.11 26.33
C LYS A 37 -21.77 0.31 26.76
N PHE A 38 -20.61 0.86 26.38
CA PHE A 38 -20.23 2.24 26.68
C PHE A 38 -20.60 3.23 25.55
N GLY A 39 -21.40 2.82 24.57
CA GLY A 39 -21.78 3.66 23.45
C GLY A 39 -20.96 3.39 22.19
N ASP A 40 -21.11 4.27 21.21
CA ASP A 40 -20.45 4.13 19.90
C ASP A 40 -19.08 4.83 19.88
N TYR A 41 -18.99 5.96 20.57
CA TYR A 41 -17.78 6.80 20.64
C TYR A 41 -17.44 7.19 22.07
N ALA A 42 -16.17 7.49 22.29
CA ALA A 42 -15.64 8.07 23.50
C ALA A 42 -14.88 9.37 23.18
N CYS A 43 -15.20 10.45 23.89
CA CYS A 43 -14.46 11.69 23.82
C CYS A 43 -13.58 11.82 25.07
N THR A 44 -12.28 12.02 24.85
CA THR A 44 -11.27 12.07 25.93
C THR A 44 -10.85 13.50 26.28
N ILE A 45 -11.51 14.51 25.73
CA ILE A 45 -11.11 15.92 25.83
C ILE A 45 -10.96 16.42 27.27
N ALA A 46 -11.85 15.98 28.17
CA ALA A 46 -11.77 16.36 29.57
C ALA A 46 -10.56 15.73 30.30
N MET A 47 -9.92 14.72 29.72
CA MET A 47 -8.68 14.12 30.21
C MET A 47 -7.46 14.85 29.67
N ASP A 48 -7.60 15.60 28.58
CA ASP A 48 -6.50 16.33 27.95
C ASP A 48 -6.05 17.51 28.86
N ARG A 49 -4.73 17.62 29.07
CA ARG A 49 -4.16 18.60 29.98
C ARG A 49 -4.28 20.04 29.46
N GLU A 50 -4.07 20.21 28.16
CA GLU A 50 -4.06 21.54 27.53
C GLU A 50 -5.47 22.13 27.51
N TRP A 51 -6.46 21.31 27.09
CA TRP A 51 -7.87 21.67 27.13
C TRP A 51 -8.32 22.01 28.53
N ARG A 52 -7.95 21.22 29.52
CA ARG A 52 -8.33 21.50 30.94
C ARG A 52 -7.67 22.76 31.47
N SER A 53 -6.39 22.98 31.14
CA SER A 53 -5.69 24.19 31.61
C SER A 53 -6.35 25.46 31.06
N ALA A 54 -6.71 25.43 29.78
CA ALA A 54 -7.41 26.57 29.17
C ALA A 54 -8.82 26.77 29.73
N ALA A 55 -9.58 25.69 29.93
CA ALA A 55 -10.89 25.75 30.53
C ALA A 55 -10.86 26.22 32.02
N ALA A 56 -9.83 25.80 32.77
CA ALA A 56 -9.64 26.20 34.17
C ALA A 56 -9.23 27.67 34.31
N ALA A 57 -8.70 28.31 33.29
CA ALA A 57 -8.44 29.75 33.28
C ALA A 57 -9.74 30.58 33.37
N VAL A 58 -10.85 30.04 32.87
CA VAL A 58 -12.17 30.65 32.92
C VAL A 58 -12.97 30.14 34.15
N HIS A 59 -12.91 28.85 34.39
CA HIS A 59 -13.61 28.13 35.44
C HIS A 59 -12.62 27.27 36.24
N PRO A 60 -12.11 27.73 37.40
CA PRO A 60 -11.08 27.01 38.16
C PRO A 60 -11.45 25.56 38.56
N GLU A 61 -12.75 25.26 38.70
CA GLU A 61 -13.23 23.89 38.96
C GLU A 61 -12.97 22.89 37.85
N PHE A 62 -12.69 23.34 36.61
CA PHE A 62 -12.37 22.47 35.47
C PHE A 62 -10.94 21.91 35.50
N THR A 63 -10.15 22.24 36.51
CA THR A 63 -8.96 21.47 36.87
C THR A 63 -9.30 20.01 37.16
N ASN A 64 -10.51 19.73 37.64
CA ASN A 64 -11.08 18.39 37.81
C ASN A 64 -11.67 17.91 36.47
N PRO A 65 -11.13 16.83 35.88
CA PRO A 65 -11.59 16.34 34.57
C PRO A 65 -13.07 15.96 34.56
N ARG A 66 -13.57 15.39 35.67
CA ARG A 66 -14.96 14.97 35.76
C ARG A 66 -15.90 16.17 35.75
N LYS A 67 -15.58 17.27 36.49
CA LYS A 67 -16.36 18.50 36.46
C LYS A 67 -16.39 19.16 35.09
N PHE A 68 -15.26 19.13 34.39
CA PHE A 68 -15.18 19.62 33.00
C PHE A 68 -16.06 18.77 32.09
N ALA A 69 -15.97 17.42 32.16
CA ALA A 69 -16.84 16.52 31.39
C ALA A 69 -18.35 16.78 31.71
N GLU A 70 -18.72 16.99 32.99
CA GLU A 70 -20.09 17.29 33.40
C GLU A 70 -20.61 18.59 32.77
N ALA A 71 -19.80 19.64 32.73
CA ALA A 71 -20.14 20.89 32.06
C ALA A 71 -20.33 20.72 30.56
N ILE A 72 -19.42 19.99 29.89
CA ILE A 72 -19.51 19.70 28.45
C ILE A 72 -20.80 18.91 28.15
N VAL A 73 -21.07 17.83 28.87
CA VAL A 73 -22.25 16.97 28.65
C VAL A 73 -23.55 17.78 28.88
N LYS A 74 -23.60 18.58 29.92
CA LYS A 74 -24.75 19.46 30.20
C LYS A 74 -25.00 20.47 29.08
N SER A 75 -23.94 21.10 28.57
CA SER A 75 -24.02 22.03 27.44
C SER A 75 -24.46 21.31 26.17
N LEU A 76 -23.86 20.14 25.89
CA LEU A 76 -24.17 19.31 24.73
C LEU A 76 -25.63 18.88 24.69
N GLN A 77 -26.16 18.39 25.83
CA GLN A 77 -27.57 17.98 25.98
C GLN A 77 -28.57 19.13 25.82
N SER A 78 -28.13 20.36 26.10
CA SER A 78 -28.95 21.57 25.92
C SER A 78 -28.87 22.16 24.51
N ALA A 79 -27.96 21.67 23.68
CA ALA A 79 -27.71 22.18 22.34
C ALA A 79 -28.82 21.78 21.35
N LYS A 80 -29.24 22.74 20.50
CA LYS A 80 -30.12 22.43 19.37
C LYS A 80 -29.45 21.44 18.45
N GLY A 81 -30.12 20.32 18.18
CA GLY A 81 -29.57 19.22 17.34
C GLY A 81 -28.95 18.08 18.14
N TYR A 82 -28.89 18.16 19.49
CA TYR A 82 -28.42 17.03 20.29
C TYR A 82 -29.19 15.74 19.97
N ALA A 83 -30.51 15.77 19.99
CA ALA A 83 -31.38 14.63 19.73
C ALA A 83 -31.35 14.13 18.28
N GLU A 84 -30.75 14.89 17.37
CA GLU A 84 -30.49 14.44 15.99
C GLU A 84 -29.22 13.57 15.89
N LEU A 85 -28.25 13.79 16.80
CA LEU A 85 -26.98 13.09 16.81
C LEU A 85 -26.93 12.00 17.89
N PHE A 86 -27.35 12.32 19.12
CA PHE A 86 -27.08 11.50 20.29
C PHE A 86 -28.35 10.99 20.96
N ASP A 87 -28.39 9.69 21.16
CA ASP A 87 -29.35 9.01 22.04
C ASP A 87 -28.96 9.21 23.51
N SER A 88 -27.66 9.09 23.82
CA SER A 88 -27.14 9.39 25.15
C SER A 88 -25.72 9.95 25.10
N ALA A 89 -25.37 10.73 26.15
CA ALA A 89 -24.02 11.19 26.47
C ALA A 89 -23.80 10.97 27.96
N GLU A 90 -22.89 10.07 28.33
CA GLU A 90 -22.66 9.61 29.69
C GLU A 90 -21.20 9.78 30.09
N ILE A 91 -20.97 10.07 31.39
CA ILE A 91 -19.63 10.26 31.92
C ILE A 91 -19.16 8.98 32.62
N ALA A 92 -18.03 8.44 32.17
CA ALA A 92 -17.41 7.28 32.77
C ALA A 92 -16.06 7.63 33.42
N GLY A 93 -15.76 6.95 34.51
CA GLY A 93 -14.48 7.09 35.20
C GLY A 93 -14.13 8.54 35.57
N PRO A 94 -12.89 8.97 35.34
CA PRO A 94 -12.42 10.30 35.75
C PRO A 94 -12.88 11.46 34.85
N GLY A 95 -13.51 11.19 33.68
CA GLY A 95 -13.96 12.24 32.77
C GLY A 95 -14.04 11.81 31.30
N PHE A 96 -14.15 10.52 31.00
CA PHE A 96 -14.49 10.03 29.67
C PHE A 96 -15.96 10.37 29.37
N ILE A 97 -16.24 10.90 28.20
CA ILE A 97 -17.59 11.14 27.70
C ILE A 97 -17.93 10.09 26.66
N ASN A 98 -18.81 9.17 27.03
CA ASN A 98 -19.31 8.13 26.17
C ASN A 98 -20.55 8.62 25.42
N LEU A 99 -20.54 8.44 24.09
CA LEU A 99 -21.58 8.97 23.21
C LEU A 99 -22.25 7.82 22.46
N ARG A 100 -23.58 7.76 22.52
CA ARG A 100 -24.38 6.83 21.74
C ARG A 100 -25.17 7.58 20.69
N LEU A 101 -25.07 7.15 19.42
CA LEU A 101 -25.78 7.77 18.32
C LEU A 101 -27.24 7.34 18.26
N THR A 102 -28.09 8.22 17.71
CA THR A 102 -29.53 7.89 17.55
C THR A 102 -29.71 6.81 16.48
N PRO A 103 -30.71 5.92 16.64
CA PRO A 103 -31.11 4.99 15.60
C PRO A 103 -31.41 5.66 14.24
N SER A 104 -32.11 6.79 14.30
CA SER A 104 -32.46 7.55 13.08
C SER A 104 -31.27 8.06 12.28
N LEU A 105 -30.19 8.49 12.96
CA LEU A 105 -28.95 8.88 12.32
C LEU A 105 -28.27 7.68 11.63
N LEU A 106 -28.20 6.55 12.32
CA LEU A 106 -27.60 5.32 11.79
C LEU A 106 -28.37 4.81 10.55
N GLU A 107 -29.70 4.86 10.60
CA GLU A 107 -30.55 4.55 9.44
C GLU A 107 -30.32 5.54 8.28
N ALA A 108 -30.22 6.83 8.58
CA ALA A 108 -29.94 7.84 7.56
C ALA A 108 -28.60 7.61 6.86
N CYS A 109 -27.53 7.27 7.63
CA CYS A 109 -26.24 6.89 7.07
C CYS A 109 -26.34 5.65 6.14
N THR A 110 -27.16 4.67 6.53
CA THR A 110 -27.35 3.47 5.72
C THR A 110 -28.12 3.76 4.42
N ARG A 111 -29.15 4.59 4.48
CA ARG A 111 -29.86 5.05 3.29
C ARG A 111 -28.95 5.84 2.35
N GLU A 112 -28.04 6.62 2.92
CA GLU A 112 -27.02 7.33 2.14
C GLU A 112 -26.04 6.36 1.47
N ALA A 113 -25.59 5.31 2.19
CA ALA A 113 -24.74 4.26 1.63
C ALA A 113 -25.40 3.57 0.42
N VAL A 114 -26.70 3.30 0.50
CA VAL A 114 -27.46 2.73 -0.62
C VAL A 114 -27.58 3.72 -1.77
N ARG A 115 -27.82 5.01 -1.49
CA ARG A 115 -27.95 6.07 -2.50
C ARG A 115 -26.66 6.35 -3.24
N GLU A 116 -25.54 6.51 -2.51
CA GLU A 116 -24.23 6.80 -3.09
C GLU A 116 -23.58 5.59 -3.75
N GLY A 117 -23.97 4.37 -3.36
CA GLY A 117 -23.46 3.13 -3.95
C GLY A 117 -21.92 3.09 -3.91
N THR A 118 -21.27 3.08 -5.07
CA THR A 118 -19.80 3.05 -5.18
C THR A 118 -19.09 4.32 -4.71
N GLY A 119 -19.82 5.40 -4.51
CA GLY A 119 -19.31 6.66 -3.94
C GLY A 119 -19.21 6.65 -2.43
N TYR A 120 -19.97 5.80 -1.74
CA TYR A 120 -20.01 5.78 -0.29
C TYR A 120 -18.68 5.38 0.35
N GLY A 121 -18.28 6.10 1.38
CA GLY A 121 -16.98 5.96 2.02
C GLY A 121 -15.93 6.96 1.51
N ARG A 122 -16.18 7.58 0.34
CA ARG A 122 -15.32 8.66 -0.13
C ARG A 122 -15.62 9.94 0.64
N THR A 123 -14.57 10.68 0.98
CA THR A 123 -14.68 11.95 1.73
C THR A 123 -13.96 13.06 0.96
N ALA A 124 -14.31 14.31 1.27
CA ALA A 124 -13.57 15.46 0.76
C ALA A 124 -12.71 16.05 1.88
N ARG A 125 -11.53 16.53 1.55
CA ARG A 125 -10.70 17.32 2.45
C ARG A 125 -10.93 18.81 2.16
N SER A 126 -10.93 19.62 3.22
CA SER A 126 -10.95 21.09 3.06
C SER A 126 -9.70 21.62 2.34
N GLN A 127 -8.57 20.93 2.54
CA GLN A 127 -7.29 21.23 1.91
C GLN A 127 -6.68 19.93 1.33
N PRO A 128 -7.08 19.55 0.10
CA PRO A 128 -6.52 18.38 -0.56
C PRO A 128 -5.02 18.52 -0.80
N LYS A 129 -4.25 17.51 -0.43
CA LYS A 129 -2.80 17.47 -0.69
C LYS A 129 -2.49 16.86 -2.05
N SER A 130 -1.44 17.37 -2.69
CA SER A 130 -0.81 16.75 -3.85
C SER A 130 0.30 15.83 -3.36
N ILE A 131 0.15 14.53 -3.56
CA ILE A 131 1.02 13.49 -2.98
C ILE A 131 1.70 12.72 -4.09
N ILE A 132 3.01 12.56 -4.02
CA ILE A 132 3.71 11.56 -4.82
C ILE A 132 3.99 10.34 -3.97
N PHE A 133 3.61 9.18 -4.47
CA PHE A 133 3.76 7.90 -3.79
C PHE A 133 4.60 6.96 -4.66
N GLU A 134 5.84 6.72 -4.25
CA GLU A 134 6.77 5.82 -4.92
C GLU A 134 6.73 4.44 -4.28
N PHE A 135 6.57 3.39 -5.08
CA PHE A 135 6.56 2.02 -4.59
C PHE A 135 6.97 1.01 -5.67
N VAL A 136 7.28 -0.21 -5.25
CA VAL A 136 7.90 -1.28 -6.05
C VAL A 136 9.34 -0.93 -6.43
N SER A 137 9.56 -0.01 -7.38
CA SER A 137 10.88 0.50 -7.84
C SER A 137 11.94 -0.60 -7.94
N ALA A 138 11.56 -1.80 -8.44
CA ALA A 138 12.44 -2.94 -8.57
C ALA A 138 13.38 -2.75 -9.77
N ASN A 139 14.64 -3.18 -9.61
CA ASN A 139 15.63 -3.10 -10.68
C ASN A 139 15.19 -3.94 -11.89
N PRO A 140 15.15 -3.38 -13.10
CA PRO A 140 14.71 -4.08 -14.31
C PRO A 140 15.83 -5.01 -14.85
N THR A 141 16.31 -5.90 -14.00
CA THR A 141 17.38 -6.86 -14.27
C THR A 141 16.92 -8.32 -14.09
N GLY A 142 15.61 -8.51 -13.89
CA GLY A 142 14.96 -9.79 -13.73
C GLY A 142 13.46 -9.61 -13.48
N PRO A 143 12.68 -10.70 -13.42
CA PRO A 143 11.24 -10.64 -13.17
C PRO A 143 10.93 -10.11 -11.76
N LEU A 144 9.75 -9.50 -11.59
CA LEU A 144 9.24 -9.11 -10.28
C LEU A 144 9.05 -10.34 -9.37
N ASN A 145 9.36 -10.18 -8.10
CA ASN A 145 9.23 -11.23 -7.09
C ASN A 145 8.05 -10.97 -6.14
N ILE A 146 7.85 -11.88 -5.18
CA ILE A 146 6.76 -11.79 -4.20
C ILE A 146 6.86 -10.55 -3.29
N VAL A 147 8.08 -10.07 -2.99
CA VAL A 147 8.27 -8.84 -2.21
C VAL A 147 7.80 -7.62 -3.01
N SER A 148 8.11 -7.61 -4.32
CA SER A 148 7.60 -6.60 -5.24
C SER A 148 6.08 -6.64 -5.34
N ALA A 149 5.47 -7.83 -5.36
CA ALA A 149 4.02 -8.00 -5.37
C ALA A 149 3.37 -7.47 -4.08
N ARG A 150 3.98 -7.72 -2.90
CA ARG A 150 3.51 -7.13 -1.63
C ARG A 150 3.60 -5.61 -1.65
N SER A 151 4.75 -5.06 -2.06
CA SER A 151 4.94 -3.61 -2.19
C SER A 151 3.90 -2.98 -3.13
N ALA A 152 3.60 -3.66 -4.25
CA ALA A 152 2.60 -3.22 -5.21
C ALA A 152 1.18 -3.19 -4.61
N ALA A 153 0.76 -4.25 -3.90
CA ALA A 153 -0.55 -4.32 -3.25
C ALA A 153 -0.70 -3.25 -2.16
N LEU A 154 0.33 -3.07 -1.32
CA LEU A 154 0.33 -2.06 -0.25
C LEU A 154 0.30 -0.64 -0.81
N GLY A 155 1.19 -0.33 -1.78
CA GLY A 155 1.30 1.00 -2.38
C GLY A 155 0.02 1.41 -3.11
N ASP A 156 -0.52 0.53 -3.95
CA ASP A 156 -1.77 0.78 -4.67
C ASP A 156 -2.96 0.99 -3.72
N SER A 157 -3.08 0.15 -2.67
CA SER A 157 -4.14 0.30 -1.67
C SER A 157 -4.02 1.63 -0.89
N CYS A 158 -2.81 2.05 -0.51
CA CYS A 158 -2.58 3.35 0.12
C CYS A 158 -2.96 4.51 -0.80
N CYS A 159 -2.59 4.45 -2.07
CA CYS A 159 -2.96 5.46 -3.06
C CYS A 159 -4.48 5.56 -3.23
N ASN A 160 -5.17 4.42 -3.33
CA ASN A 160 -6.63 4.38 -3.44
C ASN A 160 -7.32 4.98 -2.21
N LEU A 161 -6.80 4.73 -1.01
CA LEU A 161 -7.31 5.29 0.24
C LEU A 161 -7.10 6.82 0.31
N LEU A 162 -5.92 7.31 -0.04
CA LEU A 162 -5.61 8.74 -0.09
C LEU A 162 -6.53 9.47 -1.09
N GLU A 163 -6.73 8.90 -2.29
CA GLU A 163 -7.67 9.45 -3.28
C GLU A 163 -9.12 9.41 -2.77
N ALA A 164 -9.53 8.34 -2.08
CA ALA A 164 -10.86 8.25 -1.49
C ALA A 164 -11.06 9.23 -0.33
N ALA A 165 -10.00 9.57 0.39
CA ALA A 165 -10.00 10.60 1.43
C ALA A 165 -9.96 12.03 0.86
N GLY A 166 -9.83 12.21 -0.45
CA GLY A 166 -9.90 13.49 -1.14
C GLY A 166 -8.56 14.12 -1.52
N ASP A 167 -7.45 13.41 -1.40
CA ASP A 167 -6.13 13.86 -1.85
C ASP A 167 -5.91 13.55 -3.35
N ARG A 168 -4.94 14.20 -3.96
CA ARG A 168 -4.49 13.95 -5.34
C ARG A 168 -3.19 13.16 -5.30
N VAL A 169 -3.17 11.95 -5.84
CA VAL A 169 -2.03 11.04 -5.75
C VAL A 169 -1.41 10.81 -7.11
N HIS A 170 -0.09 10.95 -7.20
CA HIS A 170 0.74 10.54 -8.32
C HIS A 170 1.53 9.29 -7.94
N ARG A 171 1.24 8.18 -8.60
CA ARG A 171 1.91 6.89 -8.41
C ARG A 171 3.15 6.82 -9.27
N GLU A 172 4.31 6.71 -8.66
CA GLU A 172 5.58 6.70 -9.37
C GLU A 172 6.37 5.42 -9.14
N TYR A 173 6.94 4.92 -10.22
CA TYR A 173 7.91 3.83 -10.24
C TYR A 173 9.28 4.41 -10.62
N TYR A 174 10.28 4.31 -9.75
CA TYR A 174 11.65 4.66 -10.07
C TYR A 174 12.32 3.51 -10.82
N VAL A 175 12.80 3.78 -12.01
CA VAL A 175 13.45 2.81 -12.89
C VAL A 175 14.95 2.94 -12.74
N ASN A 176 15.58 1.98 -12.08
CA ASN A 176 17.03 1.89 -11.95
C ASN A 176 17.62 1.28 -13.23
N ASP A 177 17.71 2.09 -14.29
CA ASP A 177 18.15 1.71 -15.63
C ASP A 177 19.55 2.24 -15.97
N TYR A 178 20.39 2.50 -14.95
CA TYR A 178 21.72 3.04 -15.09
C TYR A 178 22.72 2.36 -14.15
N GLY A 179 24.01 2.32 -14.55
CA GLY A 179 25.13 1.89 -13.71
C GLY A 179 25.37 0.39 -13.68
N ASN A 180 26.16 -0.05 -12.71
CA ASN A 180 26.79 -1.38 -12.66
C ASN A 180 25.83 -2.57 -12.83
N GLN A 181 24.59 -2.48 -12.40
CA GLN A 181 23.62 -3.60 -12.55
C GLN A 181 23.19 -3.79 -14.00
N VAL A 182 23.03 -2.71 -14.77
CA VAL A 182 22.71 -2.75 -16.18
C VAL A 182 23.91 -3.29 -16.97
N ASP A 183 25.13 -2.85 -16.62
CA ASP A 183 26.36 -3.33 -17.22
C ASP A 183 26.54 -4.84 -17.00
N LEU A 184 26.35 -5.30 -15.75
CA LEU A 184 26.38 -6.72 -15.40
C LEU A 184 25.31 -7.55 -16.13
N LEU A 185 24.12 -6.98 -16.33
CA LEU A 185 23.05 -7.63 -17.09
C LEU A 185 23.47 -7.80 -18.54
N GLY A 186 24.00 -6.76 -19.17
CA GLY A 186 24.45 -6.80 -20.54
C GLY A 186 25.58 -7.83 -20.77
N ARG A 187 26.56 -7.84 -19.85
CA ARG A 187 27.64 -8.83 -19.83
C ARG A 187 27.12 -10.25 -19.68
N SER A 188 26.13 -10.45 -18.79
CA SER A 188 25.48 -11.75 -18.59
C SER A 188 24.72 -12.21 -19.82
N CYS A 189 23.95 -11.33 -20.45
CA CYS A 189 23.25 -11.60 -21.70
C CYS A 189 24.21 -11.99 -22.83
N LEU A 190 25.30 -11.25 -22.98
CA LEU A 190 26.31 -11.52 -24.01
C LEU A 190 26.98 -12.88 -23.79
N LEU A 191 27.37 -13.22 -22.58
CA LEU A 191 27.98 -14.51 -22.27
C LEU A 191 27.00 -15.67 -22.48
N ARG A 192 25.74 -15.54 -22.12
CA ARG A 192 24.68 -16.51 -22.39
C ARG A 192 24.42 -16.68 -23.90
N MET A 193 24.51 -15.60 -24.66
CA MET A 193 24.44 -15.66 -26.11
C MET A 193 25.63 -16.45 -26.69
N LEU A 194 26.86 -16.16 -26.25
CA LEU A 194 28.05 -16.92 -26.71
C LEU A 194 27.98 -18.39 -26.33
N GLU A 195 27.38 -18.71 -25.16
CA GLU A 195 27.09 -20.09 -24.74
C GLU A 195 26.11 -20.78 -25.69
N SER A 196 25.02 -20.14 -26.08
CA SER A 196 24.04 -20.68 -27.01
C SER A 196 24.65 -20.92 -28.43
N GLU A 197 25.68 -20.16 -28.76
CA GLU A 197 26.47 -20.38 -29.99
C GLU A 197 27.57 -21.44 -29.83
N GLY A 198 27.73 -22.04 -28.63
CA GLY A 198 28.61 -23.17 -28.35
C GLY A 198 29.95 -22.84 -27.67
N ALA A 199 30.11 -21.64 -27.12
CA ALA A 199 31.20 -21.35 -26.19
C ALA A 199 30.90 -22.01 -24.82
N LYS A 200 31.95 -22.46 -24.12
CA LYS A 200 31.80 -22.97 -22.74
C LYS A 200 31.95 -21.82 -21.75
N LEU A 201 31.07 -21.79 -20.72
CA LEU A 201 31.20 -20.88 -19.59
C LEU A 201 31.81 -21.60 -18.39
N LYS A 202 32.48 -20.84 -17.51
CA LYS A 202 32.88 -21.29 -16.18
C LYS A 202 32.38 -20.30 -15.12
N PHE A 203 31.77 -20.84 -14.07
CA PHE A 203 31.17 -20.07 -13.00
C PHE A 203 32.08 -20.07 -11.77
N ALA A 204 32.23 -18.93 -11.15
CA ALA A 204 32.98 -18.81 -9.92
C ALA A 204 32.29 -19.56 -8.77
N ILE A 205 33.08 -20.15 -7.90
CA ILE A 205 32.63 -20.79 -6.66
C ILE A 205 32.98 -19.87 -5.50
N LYS A 206 31.99 -19.61 -4.64
CA LYS A 206 32.17 -18.81 -3.43
C LYS A 206 32.66 -19.73 -2.31
N ASP A 207 33.79 -19.39 -1.68
CA ASP A 207 34.32 -20.14 -0.55
C ASP A 207 33.57 -19.75 0.77
N HIS A 208 33.96 -20.40 1.85
CA HIS A 208 33.39 -20.16 3.19
C HIS A 208 33.77 -18.80 3.82
N LYS A 209 34.77 -18.12 3.24
CA LYS A 209 35.17 -16.74 3.64
C LYS A 209 34.44 -15.68 2.83
N GLY A 210 33.72 -16.10 1.78
CA GLY A 210 32.98 -15.20 0.90
C GLY A 210 33.75 -14.80 -0.35
N ASP A 211 34.99 -15.31 -0.57
CA ASP A 211 35.81 -15.02 -1.73
C ASP A 211 35.40 -15.87 -2.92
N TYR A 212 35.44 -15.28 -4.11
CA TYR A 212 35.10 -15.97 -5.36
C TYR A 212 36.36 -16.48 -6.07
N SER A 213 36.33 -17.73 -6.50
CA SER A 213 37.38 -18.33 -7.32
C SER A 213 36.78 -19.12 -8.46
N TYR A 214 37.48 -19.11 -9.63
CA TYR A 214 37.05 -19.93 -10.76
C TYR A 214 37.71 -21.31 -10.67
N PRO A 215 36.95 -22.40 -10.95
CA PRO A 215 37.51 -23.73 -11.01
C PRO A 215 38.56 -23.82 -12.14
N ALA A 216 39.57 -24.65 -11.94
CA ALA A 216 40.54 -24.94 -12.99
C ALA A 216 39.82 -25.61 -14.16
N GLY A 217 40.24 -25.27 -15.40
CA GLY A 217 39.69 -25.86 -16.61
C GLY A 217 39.18 -24.86 -17.65
N PRO A 218 38.70 -25.39 -18.79
CA PRO A 218 38.21 -24.57 -19.88
C PRO A 218 36.89 -23.88 -19.58
N GLY A 219 36.69 -22.70 -20.17
CA GLY A 219 35.47 -21.91 -20.09
C GLY A 219 35.75 -20.41 -20.06
N LEU A 220 34.80 -19.61 -20.54
CA LEU A 220 34.84 -18.16 -20.38
C LEU A 220 34.38 -17.82 -18.94
N PRO A 221 35.14 -17.01 -18.18
CA PRO A 221 34.74 -16.58 -16.85
C PRO A 221 33.42 -15.82 -16.89
N PHE A 222 32.43 -16.32 -16.17
CA PHE A 222 31.16 -15.61 -15.96
C PHE A 222 31.26 -14.74 -14.69
N PRO A 223 30.95 -13.45 -14.75
CA PRO A 223 31.06 -12.58 -13.59
C PRO A 223 30.38 -13.18 -12.35
N PRO A 224 31.04 -13.23 -11.18
CA PRO A 224 30.44 -13.81 -9.97
C PRO A 224 29.16 -13.13 -9.54
N GLU A 225 29.08 -11.82 -9.74
CA GLU A 225 27.94 -10.96 -9.40
C GLU A 225 26.92 -10.87 -10.55
N GLY A 226 27.19 -11.52 -11.69
CA GLY A 226 26.32 -11.51 -12.87
C GLY A 226 25.03 -12.31 -12.69
N TYR A 227 24.15 -12.19 -13.65
CA TYR A 227 22.84 -12.84 -13.67
C TYR A 227 22.95 -14.25 -14.28
N HIS A 228 23.02 -15.28 -13.43
CA HIS A 228 23.35 -16.65 -13.83
C HIS A 228 22.16 -17.44 -14.43
N GLY A 229 20.95 -16.87 -14.46
CA GLY A 229 19.74 -17.58 -14.88
C GLY A 229 19.75 -17.97 -16.37
N GLU A 230 19.35 -19.21 -16.69
CA GLU A 230 19.23 -19.70 -18.06
C GLU A 230 18.12 -18.97 -18.85
N TYR A 231 17.15 -18.37 -18.15
CA TYR A 231 16.11 -17.53 -18.76
C TYR A 231 16.66 -16.39 -19.62
N LEU A 232 17.91 -15.95 -19.37
CA LEU A 232 18.56 -14.93 -20.19
C LEU A 232 18.80 -15.41 -21.63
N ILE A 233 18.94 -16.71 -21.88
CA ILE A 233 19.10 -17.26 -23.22
C ILE A 233 17.85 -16.95 -24.06
N GLU A 234 16.68 -17.22 -23.51
CA GLU A 234 15.41 -16.93 -24.20
C GLU A 234 15.23 -15.43 -24.45
N ILE A 235 15.56 -14.61 -23.45
CA ILE A 235 15.44 -13.15 -23.55
C ILE A 235 16.38 -12.62 -24.64
N VAL A 236 17.63 -13.09 -24.67
CA VAL A 236 18.59 -12.70 -25.71
C VAL A 236 18.09 -13.12 -27.08
N GLN A 237 17.52 -14.31 -27.24
CA GLN A 237 16.93 -14.74 -28.52
C GLN A 237 15.79 -13.84 -28.98
N LEU A 238 14.91 -13.41 -28.06
CA LEU A 238 13.84 -12.44 -28.34
C LEU A 238 14.44 -11.09 -28.79
N ILE A 239 15.41 -10.56 -28.04
CA ILE A 239 16.08 -9.30 -28.37
C ILE A 239 16.75 -9.36 -29.75
N LEU A 240 17.46 -10.45 -30.06
CA LEU A 240 18.11 -10.65 -31.36
C LEU A 240 17.11 -10.83 -32.50
N GLY A 241 15.94 -11.42 -32.23
CA GLY A 241 14.84 -11.54 -33.21
C GLY A 241 14.34 -10.17 -33.67
N GLU A 242 14.24 -9.23 -32.74
CA GLU A 242 13.83 -7.84 -33.01
C GLU A 242 15.00 -6.96 -33.50
N ASN A 243 16.23 -7.28 -33.11
CA ASN A 243 17.45 -6.51 -33.38
C ASN A 243 18.59 -7.40 -33.91
N PRO A 244 18.51 -7.93 -35.15
CA PRO A 244 19.52 -8.87 -35.69
C PRO A 244 20.94 -8.30 -35.73
N GLY A 245 21.09 -6.99 -35.81
CA GLY A 245 22.38 -6.29 -35.81
C GLY A 245 23.18 -6.40 -34.50
N LEU A 246 22.54 -6.84 -33.39
CA LEU A 246 23.20 -7.09 -32.11
C LEU A 246 23.88 -8.48 -32.05
N LYS A 247 23.78 -9.31 -33.08
CA LYS A 247 24.50 -10.59 -33.13
C LYS A 247 25.98 -10.34 -33.45
N PRO A 248 26.94 -10.88 -32.66
CA PRO A 248 28.35 -10.75 -32.98
C PRO A 248 28.69 -11.36 -34.34
N PRO A 249 29.67 -10.82 -35.05
CA PRO A 249 30.18 -11.43 -36.28
C PRO A 249 30.64 -12.87 -36.07
N ALA A 250 30.55 -13.69 -37.14
CA ALA A 250 30.87 -15.12 -37.06
C ALA A 250 32.33 -15.41 -36.65
N ASP A 251 33.27 -14.54 -37.02
CA ASP A 251 34.67 -14.65 -36.61
C ASP A 251 34.85 -14.39 -35.10
N VAL A 252 34.09 -13.46 -34.51
CA VAL A 252 34.08 -13.19 -33.07
C VAL A 252 33.52 -14.39 -32.32
N ILE A 253 32.41 -14.97 -32.79
CA ILE A 253 31.82 -16.19 -32.21
C ILE A 253 32.85 -17.35 -32.28
N ARG A 254 33.57 -17.50 -33.38
CA ARG A 254 34.63 -18.49 -33.50
C ARG A 254 35.74 -18.24 -32.48
N ARG A 255 36.21 -16.99 -32.34
CA ARG A 255 37.23 -16.59 -31.35
C ARG A 255 36.78 -16.90 -29.94
N ALA A 256 35.51 -16.63 -29.60
CA ALA A 256 34.93 -16.94 -28.28
C ALA A 256 34.96 -18.46 -28.01
N LYS A 257 34.60 -19.29 -28.99
CA LYS A 257 34.67 -20.76 -28.87
C LYS A 257 36.10 -21.26 -28.66
N GLU A 258 37.07 -20.71 -29.38
CA GLU A 258 38.49 -21.04 -29.21
C GLU A 258 39.00 -20.60 -27.83
N LEU A 259 38.67 -19.39 -27.40
CA LEU A 259 39.02 -18.86 -26.10
C LEU A 259 38.43 -19.72 -24.97
N SER A 260 37.19 -20.19 -25.12
CA SER A 260 36.50 -21.04 -24.16
C SER A 260 37.12 -22.43 -23.97
N LYS A 261 38.01 -22.87 -24.88
CA LYS A 261 38.73 -24.16 -24.79
C LYS A 261 40.01 -24.05 -23.96
N ARG A 262 40.47 -22.85 -23.67
CA ARG A 262 41.72 -22.63 -22.93
C ARG A 262 41.48 -22.81 -21.44
N SER A 263 42.40 -23.52 -20.77
CA SER A 263 42.34 -23.77 -19.32
C SER A 263 42.94 -22.62 -18.51
N ASP A 264 43.78 -21.80 -19.12
CA ASP A 264 44.49 -20.65 -18.52
C ASP A 264 43.76 -19.30 -18.65
N ASN A 265 42.51 -19.33 -19.15
CA ASN A 265 41.74 -18.12 -19.37
C ASN A 265 41.26 -17.53 -18.02
N ALA A 266 41.96 -16.49 -17.56
CA ALA A 266 41.66 -15.76 -16.34
C ALA A 266 41.19 -14.30 -16.56
N GLY A 267 41.32 -13.81 -17.81
CA GLY A 267 40.94 -12.43 -18.18
C GLY A 267 39.45 -12.28 -18.49
N ASP A 268 39.01 -11.02 -18.51
CA ASP A 268 37.64 -10.67 -18.90
C ASP A 268 37.39 -11.05 -20.39
N PRO A 269 36.48 -11.98 -20.70
CA PRO A 269 36.25 -12.42 -22.06
C PRO A 269 35.66 -11.32 -22.95
N ILE A 270 34.93 -10.35 -22.37
CA ILE A 270 34.29 -9.26 -23.12
C ILE A 270 35.34 -8.26 -23.60
N GLU A 271 36.33 -7.95 -22.75
CA GLU A 271 37.46 -7.11 -23.14
C GLU A 271 38.37 -7.81 -24.17
N GLN A 272 38.67 -9.10 -23.95
CA GLN A 272 39.51 -9.90 -24.87
C GLN A 272 38.89 -10.03 -26.26
N LEU A 273 37.58 -10.00 -26.37
CA LEU A 273 36.83 -10.10 -27.63
C LEU A 273 36.38 -8.74 -28.17
N GLU A 274 36.69 -7.64 -27.49
CA GLU A 274 36.34 -6.27 -27.88
C GLU A 274 34.80 -6.07 -27.99
N LEU A 275 34.04 -6.64 -27.05
CA LEU A 275 32.57 -6.68 -27.08
C LEU A 275 31.89 -5.75 -26.06
N ALA A 276 32.61 -4.79 -25.49
CA ALA A 276 32.07 -3.91 -24.45
C ALA A 276 30.83 -3.14 -24.95
N SER A 277 30.89 -2.51 -26.10
CA SER A 277 29.74 -1.77 -26.67
C SER A 277 28.53 -2.66 -26.94
N LEU A 278 28.74 -3.91 -27.38
CA LEU A 278 27.64 -4.86 -27.57
C LEU A 278 27.02 -5.30 -26.23
N ALA A 279 27.85 -5.48 -25.21
CA ALA A 279 27.36 -5.77 -23.87
C ALA A 279 26.48 -4.61 -23.34
N ASP A 280 26.91 -3.37 -23.54
CA ASP A 280 26.12 -2.17 -23.13
C ASP A 280 24.77 -2.11 -23.87
N ASP A 281 24.78 -2.35 -25.18
CA ASP A 281 23.54 -2.34 -25.98
C ASP A 281 22.59 -3.47 -25.57
N LEU A 282 23.11 -4.68 -25.30
CA LEU A 282 22.32 -5.80 -24.78
C LEU A 282 21.79 -5.48 -23.38
N GLY A 283 22.56 -4.84 -22.52
CA GLY A 283 22.14 -4.40 -21.19
C GLY A 283 20.95 -3.44 -21.25
N LYS A 284 21.00 -2.43 -22.12
CA LYS A 284 19.89 -1.50 -22.36
C LYS A 284 18.64 -2.22 -22.83
N ARG A 285 18.75 -3.09 -23.84
CA ARG A 285 17.61 -3.84 -24.39
C ARG A 285 17.01 -4.83 -23.38
N ALA A 286 17.85 -5.53 -22.63
CA ALA A 286 17.39 -6.42 -21.58
C ALA A 286 16.65 -5.67 -20.47
N THR A 287 17.14 -4.48 -20.09
CA THR A 287 16.48 -3.58 -19.14
C THR A 287 15.11 -3.12 -19.66
N GLU A 288 15.02 -2.70 -20.93
CA GLU A 288 13.75 -2.33 -21.58
C GLU A 288 12.76 -3.51 -21.60
N TYR A 289 13.25 -4.71 -21.90
CA TYR A 289 12.45 -5.94 -21.88
C TYR A 289 11.90 -6.22 -20.47
N PHE A 290 12.74 -6.24 -19.43
CA PHE A 290 12.29 -6.48 -18.08
C PHE A 290 11.33 -5.41 -17.60
N LEU A 291 11.57 -4.13 -17.92
CA LEU A 291 10.64 -3.06 -17.57
C LEU A 291 9.27 -3.27 -18.23
N SER A 292 9.24 -3.75 -19.47
CA SER A 292 7.98 -4.08 -20.16
C SER A 292 7.23 -5.23 -19.47
N THR A 293 7.94 -6.26 -19.01
CA THR A 293 7.35 -7.36 -18.24
C THR A 293 6.87 -6.91 -16.86
N HIS A 294 7.61 -6.02 -16.18
CA HIS A 294 7.17 -5.41 -14.91
C HIS A 294 5.83 -4.67 -15.08
N LYS A 295 5.72 -3.82 -16.12
CA LYS A 295 4.48 -3.10 -16.43
C LYS A 295 3.31 -4.06 -16.68
N LEU A 296 3.55 -5.14 -17.43
CA LEU A 296 2.54 -6.14 -17.72
C LEU A 296 2.07 -6.88 -16.45
N ASP A 297 3.00 -7.35 -15.63
CA ASP A 297 2.69 -8.10 -14.41
C ASP A 297 1.97 -7.21 -13.39
N LEU A 298 2.39 -5.96 -13.23
CA LEU A 298 1.71 -4.98 -12.38
C LEU A 298 0.30 -4.68 -12.87
N SER A 299 0.11 -4.51 -14.19
CA SER A 299 -1.21 -4.31 -14.78
C SER A 299 -2.13 -5.52 -14.56
N ARG A 300 -1.63 -6.75 -14.74
CA ARG A 300 -2.36 -7.99 -14.44
C ARG A 300 -2.75 -8.05 -12.96
N PHE A 301 -1.88 -7.59 -12.08
CA PHE A 301 -2.14 -7.51 -10.63
C PHE A 301 -3.05 -6.32 -10.26
N ARG A 302 -3.59 -5.60 -11.25
CA ARG A 302 -4.49 -4.43 -11.09
C ARG A 302 -3.82 -3.26 -10.37
N VAL A 303 -2.52 -3.08 -10.57
CA VAL A 303 -1.75 -1.95 -10.04
C VAL A 303 -1.41 -1.00 -11.17
N ARG A 304 -1.72 0.27 -11.00
CA ARG A 304 -1.45 1.33 -11.97
C ARG A 304 -0.34 2.26 -11.50
N PHE A 305 0.39 2.81 -12.45
CA PHE A 305 1.36 3.88 -12.23
C PHE A 305 1.06 5.03 -13.17
N ASP A 306 1.27 6.26 -12.68
CA ASP A 306 1.11 7.48 -13.46
C ASP A 306 2.44 7.88 -14.11
N GLY A 307 3.58 7.47 -13.52
CA GLY A 307 4.91 7.73 -14.04
C GLY A 307 5.91 6.60 -13.81
N PHE A 308 6.82 6.45 -14.77
CA PHE A 308 8.02 5.62 -14.66
C PHE A 308 9.23 6.54 -14.84
N TYR A 309 9.93 6.83 -13.74
CA TYR A 309 11.02 7.79 -13.72
C TYR A 309 12.36 7.09 -13.95
N SER A 310 13.08 7.41 -15.04
CA SER A 310 14.36 6.78 -15.41
C SER A 310 15.53 7.43 -14.67
N GLU A 311 16.36 6.63 -13.98
CA GLU A 311 17.62 7.08 -13.38
C GLU A 311 18.61 7.57 -14.45
N ARG A 312 18.65 6.92 -15.61
CA ARG A 312 19.48 7.34 -16.74
C ARG A 312 19.21 8.79 -17.10
N SER A 313 17.95 9.23 -17.09
CA SER A 313 17.57 10.60 -17.42
C SER A 313 18.19 11.66 -16.49
N LEU A 314 18.43 11.31 -15.20
CA LEU A 314 19.12 12.18 -14.24
C LEU A 314 20.60 12.36 -14.60
N HIS A 315 21.23 11.28 -15.03
CA HIS A 315 22.64 11.31 -15.41
C HIS A 315 22.86 12.05 -16.73
N GLU A 316 22.04 11.78 -17.74
CA GLU A 316 22.11 12.44 -19.05
C GLU A 316 21.80 13.95 -18.98
N SER A 317 20.90 14.35 -18.09
CA SER A 317 20.57 15.77 -17.85
C SER A 317 21.53 16.48 -16.89
N HIS A 318 22.56 15.81 -16.38
CA HIS A 318 23.52 16.32 -15.39
C HIS A 318 22.90 16.75 -14.05
N GLU A 319 21.64 16.40 -13.77
CA GLU A 319 20.93 16.74 -12.54
C GLU A 319 21.57 16.11 -11.30
N VAL A 320 22.25 14.94 -11.44
CA VAL A 320 22.94 14.29 -10.33
C VAL A 320 24.06 15.18 -9.77
N LEU A 321 24.94 15.72 -10.63
CA LEU A 321 26.02 16.59 -10.17
C LEU A 321 25.48 17.96 -9.70
N ALA A 322 24.44 18.47 -10.34
CA ALA A 322 23.78 19.71 -9.94
C ALA A 322 23.13 19.61 -8.54
N ALA A 323 22.75 18.42 -8.08
CA ALA A 323 22.21 18.22 -6.73
C ALA A 323 23.21 18.59 -5.61
N LYS A 324 24.50 18.38 -5.84
CA LYS A 324 25.57 18.83 -4.92
C LYS A 324 25.52 20.35 -4.71
N ASP A 325 25.39 21.12 -5.79
CA ASP A 325 25.42 22.59 -5.73
C ASP A 325 24.16 23.14 -5.00
N ARG A 326 23.05 22.39 -5.03
CA ARG A 326 21.81 22.73 -4.30
C ARG A 326 21.90 22.54 -2.80
N LEU A 327 22.78 21.64 -2.34
CA LEU A 327 23.07 21.50 -0.92
C LEU A 327 23.90 22.68 -0.38
N GLY A 328 24.57 23.46 -1.24
CA GLY A 328 25.24 24.71 -0.90
C GLY A 328 26.34 24.52 0.16
N GLU A 329 26.32 25.34 1.22
CA GLU A 329 27.30 25.31 2.32
C GLU A 329 27.23 24.05 3.20
N ARG A 330 26.23 23.17 2.96
CA ARG A 330 26.05 21.92 3.69
C ARG A 330 26.94 20.80 3.16
N VAL A 331 27.77 21.08 2.15
CA VAL A 331 28.79 20.16 1.65
C VAL A 331 30.20 20.70 1.92
N PHE A 332 31.15 19.80 2.06
CA PHE A 332 32.56 20.16 2.21
C PHE A 332 33.45 19.10 1.56
N THR A 333 34.68 19.46 1.23
CA THR A 333 35.70 18.54 0.72
C THR A 333 36.61 18.11 1.86
N ASP A 334 36.83 16.80 2.02
CA ASP A 334 37.80 16.28 3.02
C ASP A 334 39.25 16.34 2.53
N GLY A 335 40.18 15.88 3.36
CA GLY A 335 41.61 15.85 3.05
C GLY A 335 42.01 14.87 1.94
N GLU A 336 41.11 13.98 1.54
CA GLU A 336 41.31 12.98 0.47
C GLU A 336 40.66 13.40 -0.87
N GLY A 337 40.03 14.57 -0.92
CA GLY A 337 39.35 15.09 -2.13
C GLY A 337 37.93 14.61 -2.33
N LYS A 338 37.34 13.87 -1.38
CA LYS A 338 35.94 13.45 -1.39
C LYS A 338 35.03 14.61 -0.98
N ILE A 339 33.85 14.71 -1.59
CA ILE A 339 32.84 15.68 -1.19
C ILE A 339 31.82 15.00 -0.30
N LEU A 340 31.61 15.56 0.89
CA LEU A 340 30.70 15.03 1.90
C LEU A 340 29.53 16.01 2.12
N PHE A 341 28.36 15.46 2.40
CA PHE A 341 27.20 16.15 2.92
C PHE A 341 27.19 16.07 4.45
N ARG A 342 26.98 17.21 5.13
CA ARG A 342 26.88 17.33 6.60
C ARG A 342 25.56 16.75 7.09
N SER A 343 25.37 15.44 6.91
CA SER A 343 24.11 14.77 7.29
C SER A 343 23.93 14.66 8.80
N THR A 344 25.01 14.81 9.58
CA THR A 344 24.96 14.86 11.06
C THR A 344 24.17 16.06 11.57
N ASP A 345 24.17 17.19 10.86
CA ASP A 345 23.36 18.38 11.21
C ASP A 345 21.86 18.11 11.14
N TYR A 346 21.45 16.99 10.51
CA TYR A 346 20.07 16.56 10.27
C TYR A 346 19.74 15.21 10.92
N GLY A 347 20.56 14.74 11.87
CA GLY A 347 20.27 13.56 12.68
C GLY A 347 20.78 12.22 12.12
N ASP A 348 21.65 12.23 11.11
CA ASP A 348 22.38 11.02 10.69
C ASP A 348 23.55 10.74 11.66
N ASP A 349 24.05 9.51 11.66
CA ASP A 349 25.14 9.07 12.56
C ASP A 349 26.54 9.58 12.14
N LYS A 350 26.72 9.93 10.86
CA LYS A 350 27.96 10.49 10.30
C LYS A 350 27.71 11.23 9.00
N ASP A 351 28.64 12.13 8.64
CA ASP A 351 28.63 12.81 7.34
C ASP A 351 28.84 11.82 6.19
N ARG A 352 28.18 12.05 5.07
CA ARG A 352 28.12 11.10 3.96
C ARG A 352 28.84 11.59 2.72
N VAL A 353 29.69 10.72 2.18
CA VAL A 353 30.32 10.96 0.89
C VAL A 353 29.25 10.97 -0.20
N ILE A 354 29.15 12.06 -0.94
CA ILE A 354 28.24 12.24 -2.08
C ILE A 354 29.00 12.23 -3.41
N VAL A 355 30.27 12.65 -3.42
CA VAL A 355 31.16 12.52 -4.59
C VAL A 355 32.47 11.90 -4.12
N ARG A 356 32.97 10.92 -4.84
CA ARG A 356 34.22 10.21 -4.56
C ARG A 356 35.43 11.07 -4.96
N ASP A 357 36.62 10.67 -4.53
CA ASP A 357 37.90 11.28 -4.87
C ASP A 357 38.22 11.30 -6.37
N ASP A 358 37.68 10.33 -7.12
CA ASP A 358 37.76 10.27 -8.58
C ASP A 358 36.70 11.13 -9.32
N GLY A 359 35.91 11.89 -8.58
CA GLY A 359 34.87 12.78 -9.12
C GLY A 359 33.53 12.09 -9.45
N ARG A 360 33.42 10.77 -9.25
CA ARG A 360 32.16 10.04 -9.51
C ARG A 360 31.16 10.23 -8.38
N PRO A 361 29.88 10.49 -8.72
CA PRO A 361 28.82 10.57 -7.72
C PRO A 361 28.58 9.23 -7.02
N THR A 362 28.15 9.28 -5.77
CA THR A 362 27.64 8.09 -5.05
C THR A 362 26.15 7.89 -5.33
N TYR A 363 25.62 6.73 -5.00
CA TYR A 363 24.17 6.47 -5.07
C TYR A 363 23.35 7.48 -4.26
N LEU A 364 23.88 7.94 -3.12
CA LEU A 364 23.20 8.95 -2.30
C LEU A 364 22.98 10.26 -3.08
N LEU A 365 23.95 10.70 -3.89
CA LEU A 365 23.79 11.92 -4.68
C LEU A 365 22.73 11.74 -5.78
N ALA A 366 22.66 10.57 -6.40
CA ALA A 366 21.61 10.26 -7.39
C ALA A 366 20.22 10.26 -6.73
N ASP A 367 20.08 9.67 -5.55
CA ASP A 367 18.82 9.68 -4.78
C ASP A 367 18.42 11.09 -4.36
N ILE A 368 19.37 11.91 -3.91
CA ILE A 368 19.13 13.32 -3.59
C ILE A 368 18.63 14.07 -4.84
N ALA A 369 19.28 13.86 -5.99
CA ALA A 369 18.88 14.47 -7.25
C ALA A 369 17.45 14.07 -7.65
N TYR A 370 17.14 12.79 -7.56
CA TYR A 370 15.80 12.28 -7.88
C TYR A 370 14.74 12.88 -6.94
N HIS A 371 14.97 12.88 -5.63
CA HIS A 371 14.01 13.44 -4.67
C HIS A 371 13.85 14.95 -4.85
N TYR A 372 14.91 15.64 -5.26
CA TYR A 372 14.79 17.06 -5.64
C TYR A 372 13.85 17.27 -6.82
N THR A 373 13.78 16.34 -7.78
CA THR A 373 12.79 16.44 -8.88
C THR A 373 11.35 16.39 -8.37
N LYS A 374 11.09 15.64 -7.28
CA LYS A 374 9.77 15.58 -6.61
C LYS A 374 9.44 16.95 -5.98
N ILE A 375 10.43 17.58 -5.33
CA ILE A 375 10.29 18.95 -4.79
C ILE A 375 9.99 19.95 -5.92
N LYS A 376 10.74 19.91 -7.02
CA LYS A 376 10.52 20.77 -8.20
C LYS A 376 9.12 20.63 -8.79
N ARG A 377 8.54 19.45 -8.74
CA ARG A 377 7.16 19.15 -9.19
C ARG A 377 6.10 19.64 -8.19
N LYS A 378 6.51 20.19 -7.03
CA LYS A 378 5.66 20.84 -6.01
C LYS A 378 4.61 19.89 -5.41
N PHE A 379 5.00 18.68 -5.09
CA PHE A 379 4.17 17.81 -4.28
C PHE A 379 4.19 18.26 -2.82
N ASP A 380 3.01 18.31 -2.20
CA ASP A 380 2.87 18.67 -0.79
C ASP A 380 3.42 17.57 0.13
N ARG A 381 3.35 16.29 -0.31
CA ARG A 381 3.87 15.15 0.43
C ARG A 381 4.58 14.15 -0.48
N ILE A 382 5.63 13.55 0.05
CA ILE A 382 6.42 12.52 -0.64
C ILE A 382 6.44 11.26 0.23
N TYR A 383 5.90 10.17 -0.30
CA TYR A 383 5.89 8.86 0.33
C TYR A 383 6.65 7.85 -0.51
N ASN A 384 7.49 7.04 0.15
CA ASN A 384 8.23 5.96 -0.50
C ASN A 384 7.99 4.65 0.26
N ILE A 385 7.89 3.51 -0.46
CA ILE A 385 7.94 2.18 0.13
C ILE A 385 9.29 1.54 -0.18
N TRP A 386 10.02 1.18 0.86
CA TRP A 386 11.32 0.51 0.76
C TRP A 386 11.33 -0.84 1.46
N GLY A 387 12.29 -1.70 1.09
CA GLY A 387 12.59 -2.92 1.81
C GLY A 387 13.33 -2.68 3.12
N PRO A 388 13.39 -3.67 4.03
CA PRO A 388 14.00 -3.54 5.36
C PRO A 388 15.51 -3.24 5.31
N ASP A 389 16.21 -3.64 4.25
CA ASP A 389 17.64 -3.40 4.06
C ASP A 389 17.98 -1.90 3.93
N HIS A 390 16.99 -1.05 3.65
CA HIS A 390 17.14 0.39 3.50
C HIS A 390 16.85 1.22 4.77
N HIS A 391 16.54 0.57 5.91
CA HIS A 391 16.17 1.29 7.14
C HIS A 391 17.24 2.33 7.57
N GLY A 392 18.53 1.96 7.55
CA GLY A 392 19.63 2.87 7.86
C GLY A 392 19.87 4.00 6.84
N TYR A 393 19.14 3.96 5.72
CA TYR A 393 19.28 4.97 4.66
C TYR A 393 18.29 6.14 4.82
N ILE A 394 17.23 5.94 5.61
CA ILE A 394 16.13 6.92 5.77
C ILE A 394 16.64 8.24 6.31
N ALA A 395 17.42 8.21 7.42
CA ALA A 395 17.87 9.42 8.10
C ALA A 395 18.70 10.33 7.18
N ARG A 396 19.61 9.74 6.37
CA ARG A 396 20.48 10.50 5.46
C ARG A 396 19.72 11.14 4.31
N LEU A 397 18.71 10.46 3.75
CA LEU A 397 17.89 11.04 2.69
C LEU A 397 16.92 12.09 3.24
N ALA A 398 16.28 11.82 4.37
CA ALA A 398 15.42 12.79 5.06
C ALA A 398 16.19 14.07 5.41
N GLY A 399 17.43 13.91 5.91
CA GLY A 399 18.33 15.05 6.18
C GLY A 399 18.65 15.86 4.93
N ALA A 400 18.90 15.19 3.81
CA ALA A 400 19.14 15.89 2.53
C ALA A 400 17.89 16.64 2.04
N MET A 401 16.69 16.06 2.17
CA MET A 401 15.43 16.72 1.84
C MET A 401 15.23 17.98 2.69
N GLN A 402 15.45 17.87 4.00
CA GLN A 402 15.37 19.00 4.93
C GLN A 402 16.41 20.07 4.60
N ALA A 403 17.64 19.68 4.26
CA ALA A 403 18.69 20.59 3.82
C ALA A 403 18.31 21.37 2.56
N MET A 404 17.48 20.80 1.69
CA MET A 404 16.92 21.45 0.49
C MET A 404 15.62 22.23 0.76
N GLY A 405 15.22 22.37 2.04
CA GLY A 405 14.05 23.16 2.45
C GLY A 405 12.72 22.44 2.37
N TYR A 406 12.70 21.10 2.25
CA TYR A 406 11.47 20.32 2.29
C TYR A 406 11.14 19.92 3.75
N PRO A 407 9.89 20.14 4.21
CA PRO A 407 9.51 19.82 5.59
C PRO A 407 9.67 18.33 5.91
N SER A 408 10.26 18.01 7.05
CA SER A 408 10.52 16.62 7.46
C SER A 408 9.24 15.81 7.67
N GLU A 409 8.17 16.46 8.13
CA GLU A 409 6.86 15.87 8.35
C GLU A 409 6.12 15.49 7.05
N ASP A 410 6.49 16.09 5.92
CA ASP A 410 5.89 15.81 4.62
C ASP A 410 6.67 14.75 3.80
N PHE A 411 7.84 14.31 4.30
CA PHE A 411 8.60 13.19 3.74
C PHE A 411 8.50 11.95 4.62
N ARG A 412 7.94 10.86 4.09
CA ARG A 412 7.78 9.61 4.84
C ARG A 412 8.23 8.40 4.04
N VAL A 413 9.05 7.57 4.67
CA VAL A 413 9.45 6.26 4.15
C VAL A 413 8.75 5.17 4.96
N LEU A 414 8.09 4.25 4.26
CA LEU A 414 7.40 3.09 4.80
C LEU A 414 8.26 1.86 4.53
N ILE A 415 8.57 1.09 5.56
CA ILE A 415 9.36 -0.14 5.41
C ILE A 415 8.43 -1.34 5.29
N ALA A 416 8.37 -1.93 4.08
CA ALA A 416 7.68 -3.18 3.87
C ALA A 416 8.58 -4.35 4.30
N GLN A 417 8.19 -5.04 5.37
CA GLN A 417 8.92 -6.21 5.88
C GLN A 417 8.88 -7.39 4.91
N GLN A 418 9.80 -8.33 5.10
CA GLN A 418 9.94 -9.51 4.26
C GLN A 418 8.69 -10.40 4.29
N VAL A 419 8.52 -11.17 3.21
CA VAL A 419 7.49 -12.18 3.08
C VAL A 419 8.15 -13.55 3.24
N ASN A 420 7.72 -14.30 4.25
CA ASN A 420 8.05 -15.70 4.39
C ASN A 420 7.01 -16.52 3.62
N LEU A 421 7.46 -17.51 2.88
CA LEU A 421 6.57 -18.42 2.17
C LEU A 421 6.45 -19.71 2.95
N LEU A 422 5.22 -20.16 3.18
CA LEU A 422 4.91 -21.41 3.85
C LEU A 422 4.14 -22.34 2.91
N GLU A 423 4.53 -23.62 2.90
CA GLU A 423 3.79 -24.70 2.26
C GLU A 423 3.82 -25.90 3.20
N ASP A 424 2.67 -26.50 3.49
CA ASP A 424 2.51 -27.58 4.49
C ASP A 424 3.09 -27.21 5.88
N GLY A 425 2.95 -25.93 6.28
CA GLY A 425 3.46 -25.41 7.55
C GLY A 425 5.00 -25.29 7.61
N LYS A 426 5.70 -25.45 6.49
CA LYS A 426 7.17 -25.39 6.41
C LYS A 426 7.60 -24.21 5.53
N PRO A 427 8.71 -23.54 5.88
CA PRO A 427 9.27 -22.50 5.03
C PRO A 427 9.68 -23.03 3.64
N VAL A 428 9.21 -22.39 2.59
CA VAL A 428 9.68 -22.62 1.22
C VAL A 428 10.99 -21.88 1.03
N VAL A 429 12.09 -22.61 0.88
CA VAL A 429 13.40 -22.00 0.65
C VAL A 429 13.48 -21.51 -0.81
N MET A 430 13.38 -20.21 -0.99
CA MET A 430 13.67 -19.58 -2.28
C MET A 430 15.18 -19.52 -2.50
N SER A 431 15.65 -20.08 -3.59
CA SER A 431 17.05 -19.98 -4.00
C SER A 431 17.15 -19.54 -5.44
N LYS A 432 17.72 -18.36 -5.66
CA LYS A 432 18.08 -17.88 -7.01
C LYS A 432 19.04 -18.85 -7.74
N ARG A 433 19.81 -19.65 -6.97
CA ARG A 433 20.77 -20.63 -7.53
C ARG A 433 20.12 -21.93 -8.00
N THR A 434 19.01 -22.36 -7.36
CA THR A 434 18.34 -23.64 -7.69
C THR A 434 17.17 -23.48 -8.64
N GLY A 435 16.90 -22.25 -9.15
CA GLY A 435 15.77 -21.96 -10.03
C GLY A 435 14.39 -21.99 -9.34
N LYS A 436 14.32 -22.26 -8.05
CA LYS A 436 13.09 -22.19 -7.25
C LYS A 436 12.86 -20.75 -6.76
N PHE A 437 12.47 -19.89 -7.69
CA PHE A 437 12.18 -18.49 -7.43
C PHE A 437 10.72 -18.21 -7.82
N ILE A 438 9.90 -17.85 -6.83
CA ILE A 438 8.51 -17.52 -7.10
C ILE A 438 8.46 -16.09 -7.63
N THR A 439 8.17 -15.93 -8.91
CA THR A 439 7.94 -14.63 -9.53
C THR A 439 6.54 -14.13 -9.21
N MET A 440 6.32 -12.83 -9.34
CA MET A 440 4.98 -12.25 -9.26
C MET A 440 4.05 -12.89 -10.29
N LYS A 441 4.54 -13.14 -11.50
CA LYS A 441 3.79 -13.81 -12.57
C LYS A 441 3.31 -15.20 -12.13
N THR A 442 4.23 -16.06 -11.66
CA THR A 442 3.86 -17.42 -11.22
C THR A 442 2.91 -17.40 -10.03
N LEU A 443 3.07 -16.45 -9.11
CA LEU A 443 2.18 -16.30 -7.96
C LEU A 443 0.73 -16.01 -8.39
N ILE A 444 0.52 -15.04 -9.29
CA ILE A 444 -0.84 -14.66 -9.74
C ILE A 444 -1.45 -15.63 -10.74
N GLU A 445 -0.65 -16.51 -11.35
CA GLU A 445 -1.14 -17.64 -12.16
C GLU A 445 -1.63 -18.81 -11.29
N GLU A 446 -1.08 -18.96 -10.08
CA GLU A 446 -1.40 -20.05 -9.15
C GLU A 446 -2.48 -19.66 -8.12
N ILE A 447 -2.42 -18.45 -7.59
CA ILE A 447 -3.33 -17.94 -6.56
C ILE A 447 -4.16 -16.79 -7.14
N PRO A 448 -5.49 -16.77 -6.95
CA PRO A 448 -6.33 -15.66 -7.40
C PRO A 448 -5.82 -14.31 -6.91
N ILE A 449 -5.87 -13.30 -7.78
CA ILE A 449 -5.33 -11.96 -7.50
C ILE A 449 -5.94 -11.37 -6.22
N ASP A 450 -7.24 -11.52 -6.04
CA ASP A 450 -7.95 -10.95 -4.88
C ASP A 450 -7.49 -11.60 -3.56
N VAL A 451 -7.27 -12.92 -3.55
CA VAL A 451 -6.70 -13.65 -2.41
C VAL A 451 -5.29 -13.15 -2.13
N THR A 452 -4.46 -13.07 -3.17
CA THR A 452 -3.06 -12.62 -3.06
C THR A 452 -3.00 -11.20 -2.49
N ARG A 453 -3.80 -10.27 -3.01
CA ARG A 453 -3.87 -8.89 -2.53
C ARG A 453 -4.34 -8.83 -1.07
N TYR A 454 -5.38 -9.58 -0.72
CA TYR A 454 -5.90 -9.62 0.66
C TYR A 454 -4.83 -10.05 1.65
N PHE A 455 -4.10 -11.14 1.37
CA PHE A 455 -3.02 -11.64 2.22
C PHE A 455 -1.90 -10.62 2.38
N PHE A 456 -1.53 -9.90 1.32
CA PHE A 456 -0.48 -8.89 1.39
C PHE A 456 -0.86 -7.65 2.20
N VAL A 457 -2.13 -7.24 2.17
CA VAL A 457 -2.59 -6.02 2.84
C VAL A 457 -3.20 -6.26 4.22
N MET A 458 -3.44 -7.51 4.65
CA MET A 458 -4.06 -7.80 5.95
C MET A 458 -3.13 -7.55 7.15
N ARG A 459 -1.84 -7.33 6.92
CA ARG A 459 -0.84 -7.01 7.95
C ARG A 459 -0.27 -5.62 7.72
N SER A 460 0.14 -4.95 8.80
CA SER A 460 0.84 -3.67 8.70
C SER A 460 2.15 -3.78 7.92
N PHE A 461 2.69 -2.64 7.47
CA PHE A 461 3.98 -2.58 6.78
C PHE A 461 5.11 -3.23 7.60
N GLU A 462 5.15 -2.94 8.90
CA GLU A 462 6.20 -3.36 9.83
C GLU A 462 6.07 -4.82 10.27
N ALA A 463 4.94 -5.46 10.04
CA ALA A 463 4.73 -6.84 10.41
C ALA A 463 5.33 -7.79 9.37
N HIS A 464 6.06 -8.80 9.85
CA HIS A 464 6.41 -9.94 9.00
C HIS A 464 5.14 -10.62 8.48
N LEU A 465 5.19 -11.02 7.24
CA LEU A 465 4.08 -11.72 6.59
C LEU A 465 4.48 -13.16 6.28
N ASP A 466 3.78 -14.10 6.90
CA ASP A 466 3.81 -15.49 6.49
C ASP A 466 2.71 -15.71 5.44
N PHE A 467 3.11 -15.94 4.19
CA PHE A 467 2.21 -16.25 3.10
C PHE A 467 2.08 -17.78 3.00
N ASP A 468 0.97 -18.28 3.50
CA ASP A 468 0.65 -19.71 3.51
C ASP A 468 -0.10 -20.09 2.24
N PHE A 469 0.57 -20.86 1.36
CA PHE A 469 -0.01 -21.31 0.09
C PHE A 469 -1.21 -22.22 0.28
N ASN A 470 -1.22 -23.08 1.29
CA ASN A 470 -2.34 -23.97 1.55
C ASN A 470 -3.59 -23.18 1.94
N LEU A 471 -3.41 -22.20 2.85
CA LEU A 471 -4.51 -21.31 3.23
C LEU A 471 -4.96 -20.41 2.07
N ALA A 472 -4.02 -19.93 1.24
CA ALA A 472 -4.35 -19.11 0.08
C ALA A 472 -5.12 -19.87 -1.01
N ARG A 473 -4.85 -21.18 -1.18
CA ARG A 473 -5.58 -22.06 -2.09
C ARG A 473 -6.92 -22.57 -1.52
N ASP A 474 -7.10 -22.48 -0.19
CA ASP A 474 -8.35 -22.90 0.46
C ASP A 474 -9.49 -21.95 0.07
N THR A 475 -10.55 -22.46 -0.53
CA THR A 475 -11.73 -21.69 -0.96
C THR A 475 -12.84 -21.64 0.09
N SER A 476 -12.62 -22.26 1.27
CA SER A 476 -13.59 -22.25 2.38
C SER A 476 -13.51 -20.96 3.22
N GLU A 477 -14.43 -20.82 4.16
CA GLU A 477 -14.46 -19.71 5.14
C GLU A 477 -13.21 -19.63 6.05
N LYS A 478 -12.30 -20.61 6.01
CA LYS A 478 -11.00 -20.52 6.70
C LYS A 478 -10.10 -19.49 6.06
N ASN A 479 -10.22 -19.30 4.75
CA ASN A 479 -9.53 -18.23 4.04
C ASN A 479 -10.24 -16.91 4.30
N PRO A 480 -9.58 -15.91 4.91
CA PRO A 480 -10.22 -14.68 5.34
C PRO A 480 -10.74 -13.83 4.17
N TYR A 481 -10.16 -13.94 2.97
CA TYR A 481 -10.71 -13.30 1.78
C TYR A 481 -12.08 -13.90 1.42
N TYR A 482 -12.18 -15.22 1.32
CA TYR A 482 -13.44 -15.87 0.95
C TYR A 482 -14.53 -15.65 2.00
N TYR A 483 -14.16 -15.56 3.28
CA TYR A 483 -15.11 -15.21 4.34
C TYR A 483 -15.77 -13.84 4.08
N VAL A 484 -14.98 -12.82 3.71
CA VAL A 484 -15.49 -11.47 3.39
C VAL A 484 -16.24 -11.46 2.05
N ALA A 485 -15.67 -12.07 1.02
CA ALA A 485 -16.26 -12.13 -0.31
C ALA A 485 -17.62 -12.86 -0.31
N TYR A 486 -17.72 -13.96 0.45
CA TYR A 486 -18.97 -14.70 0.62
C TYR A 486 -20.07 -13.86 1.28
N ALA A 487 -19.72 -12.98 2.23
CA ALA A 487 -20.69 -12.08 2.85
C ALA A 487 -21.37 -11.18 1.79
N HIS A 488 -20.62 -10.62 0.85
CA HIS A 488 -21.17 -9.84 -0.27
C HIS A 488 -22.03 -10.71 -1.19
N ALA A 489 -21.51 -11.83 -1.67
CA ALA A 489 -22.24 -12.72 -2.59
C ALA A 489 -23.55 -13.24 -1.99
N ARG A 490 -23.57 -13.50 -0.65
CA ARG A 490 -24.77 -13.90 0.08
C ARG A 490 -25.83 -12.79 0.06
N ILE A 491 -25.47 -11.54 0.34
CA ILE A 491 -26.41 -10.42 0.24
C ILE A 491 -26.98 -10.34 -1.18
N ARG A 492 -26.13 -10.43 -2.21
CA ARG A 492 -26.55 -10.40 -3.62
C ARG A 492 -27.53 -11.55 -3.96
N SER A 493 -27.31 -12.73 -3.37
CA SER A 493 -28.24 -13.86 -3.52
C SER A 493 -29.61 -13.58 -2.88
N ILE A 494 -29.64 -12.91 -1.71
CA ILE A 494 -30.88 -12.54 -1.03
C ILE A 494 -31.68 -11.53 -1.87
N PHE A 495 -31.02 -10.53 -2.46
CA PHE A 495 -31.66 -9.59 -3.37
C PHE A 495 -32.31 -10.31 -4.56
N ARG A 496 -31.61 -11.25 -5.19
CA ARG A 496 -32.20 -12.06 -6.29
C ARG A 496 -33.43 -12.84 -5.85
N LYS A 497 -33.33 -13.53 -4.70
CA LYS A 497 -34.49 -14.29 -4.15
C LYS A 497 -35.65 -13.39 -3.76
N ALA A 498 -35.40 -12.19 -3.24
CA ALA A 498 -36.44 -11.23 -2.94
C ALA A 498 -37.17 -10.75 -4.21
N ALA A 499 -36.43 -10.51 -5.29
CA ALA A 499 -37.02 -10.17 -6.59
C ALA A 499 -37.81 -11.33 -7.19
N GLU A 500 -37.30 -12.56 -7.16
CA GLU A 500 -37.99 -13.78 -7.61
C GLU A 500 -39.31 -14.00 -6.87
N ARG A 501 -39.41 -13.58 -5.59
CA ARG A 501 -40.64 -13.64 -4.79
C ARG A 501 -41.55 -12.40 -4.92
N GLY A 502 -41.17 -11.43 -5.75
CA GLY A 502 -41.96 -10.20 -5.97
C GLY A 502 -41.95 -9.24 -4.79
N LEU A 503 -41.01 -9.38 -3.81
CA LEU A 503 -40.88 -8.47 -2.69
C LEU A 503 -40.26 -7.14 -3.12
N ILE A 504 -39.45 -7.14 -4.16
CA ILE A 504 -38.80 -5.96 -4.77
C ILE A 504 -38.85 -6.09 -6.31
N PRO A 505 -38.77 -4.97 -7.06
CA PRO A 505 -38.60 -5.00 -8.50
C PRO A 505 -37.29 -5.71 -8.90
N ALA A 506 -37.30 -6.41 -10.06
CA ALA A 506 -36.12 -7.12 -10.56
C ALA A 506 -34.94 -6.17 -10.79
N GLU A 507 -35.19 -4.95 -11.19
CA GLU A 507 -34.19 -3.89 -11.42
C GLU A 507 -33.43 -3.52 -10.13
N ALA A 508 -34.10 -3.60 -8.97
CA ALA A 508 -33.49 -3.30 -7.66
C ALA A 508 -32.36 -4.28 -7.30
N VAL A 509 -32.29 -5.45 -7.94
CA VAL A 509 -31.15 -6.36 -7.78
C VAL A 509 -29.85 -5.70 -8.25
N GLY A 510 -29.86 -5.03 -9.40
CA GLY A 510 -28.70 -4.30 -9.93
C GLY A 510 -28.59 -2.85 -9.44
N ARG A 511 -29.70 -2.29 -8.94
CA ARG A 511 -29.86 -0.90 -8.56
C ARG A 511 -30.51 -0.77 -7.17
N PRO A 512 -29.76 -1.06 -6.09
CA PRO A 512 -30.30 -1.07 -4.72
C PRO A 512 -30.94 0.27 -4.30
N GLU A 513 -30.53 1.39 -4.90
CA GLU A 513 -31.09 2.71 -4.65
C GLU A 513 -32.60 2.78 -4.92
N LEU A 514 -33.16 1.94 -5.80
CA LEU A 514 -34.59 1.84 -6.04
C LEU A 514 -35.39 1.38 -4.82
N LEU A 515 -34.76 0.69 -3.87
CA LEU A 515 -35.40 0.31 -2.60
C LEU A 515 -35.82 1.53 -1.79
N LEU A 516 -35.15 2.67 -1.94
CA LEU A 516 -35.43 3.89 -1.19
C LEU A 516 -36.76 4.53 -1.58
N GLU A 517 -37.30 4.18 -2.76
CA GLU A 517 -38.59 4.65 -3.28
C GLU A 517 -39.76 3.73 -2.87
N LEU A 518 -39.46 2.53 -2.36
CA LEU A 518 -40.46 1.58 -1.94
C LEU A 518 -40.97 1.87 -0.53
N LYS A 519 -42.22 1.41 -0.27
CA LYS A 519 -42.80 1.49 1.07
C LYS A 519 -41.98 0.62 2.04
N SER A 520 -41.42 1.23 3.07
CA SER A 520 -40.68 0.57 4.15
C SER A 520 -41.37 0.79 5.49
N SER A 521 -41.25 -0.16 6.40
CA SER A 521 -41.77 -0.06 7.79
C SER A 521 -40.63 0.13 8.77
N PRO A 522 -40.83 0.83 9.88
CA PRO A 522 -39.87 0.80 10.97
C PRO A 522 -39.59 -0.64 11.42
N ILE A 523 -38.35 -0.95 11.68
CA ILE A 523 -37.93 -2.25 12.22
C ILE A 523 -37.37 -2.04 13.63
N GLU A 524 -37.58 -3.03 14.49
CA GLU A 524 -36.99 -3.00 15.82
C GLU A 524 -35.48 -2.92 15.74
N MET A 525 -34.86 -2.05 16.53
CA MET A 525 -33.40 -1.88 16.58
C MET A 525 -32.78 -2.88 17.57
N THR A 526 -32.69 -4.16 17.16
CA THR A 526 -31.95 -5.16 17.97
C THR A 526 -30.45 -4.86 17.95
N GLU A 527 -29.69 -5.44 18.88
CA GLU A 527 -28.24 -5.21 18.98
C GLU A 527 -27.52 -5.63 17.68
N GLU A 528 -27.91 -6.74 17.04
CA GLU A 528 -27.33 -7.20 15.78
C GLU A 528 -27.62 -6.22 14.64
N ARG A 529 -28.85 -5.68 14.55
CA ARG A 529 -29.22 -4.68 13.54
C ARG A 529 -28.46 -3.38 13.79
N ARG A 530 -28.44 -2.91 15.04
CA ARG A 530 -27.71 -1.71 15.44
C ARG A 530 -26.23 -1.82 15.10
N ARG A 531 -25.63 -2.98 15.35
CA ARG A 531 -24.21 -3.24 15.00
C ARG A 531 -23.96 -3.08 13.51
N LEU A 532 -24.82 -3.61 12.64
CA LEU A 532 -24.70 -3.45 11.20
C LEU A 532 -24.86 -1.99 10.78
N TYR A 533 -25.89 -1.30 11.26
CA TYR A 533 -26.11 0.12 10.96
C TYR A 533 -24.90 0.97 11.36
N TRP A 534 -24.34 0.72 12.54
CA TRP A 534 -23.17 1.45 13.03
C TRP A 534 -21.92 1.15 12.20
N LEU A 535 -21.67 -0.10 11.81
CA LEU A 535 -20.56 -0.45 10.92
C LEU A 535 -20.70 0.20 9.55
N VAL A 536 -21.91 0.25 8.99
CA VAL A 536 -22.14 0.98 7.73
C VAL A 536 -21.78 2.45 7.88
N ALA A 537 -22.26 3.10 8.95
CA ALA A 537 -21.99 4.51 9.20
C ALA A 537 -20.50 4.84 9.39
N ARG A 538 -19.67 3.87 9.79
CA ARG A 538 -18.22 4.03 10.02
C ARG A 538 -17.36 4.06 8.78
N LEU A 539 -17.80 3.51 7.63
CA LEU A 539 -16.92 3.37 6.47
C LEU A 539 -16.20 4.68 6.06
N PRO A 540 -16.86 5.87 6.01
CA PRO A 540 -16.17 7.11 5.66
C PRO A 540 -15.02 7.47 6.62
N GLU A 541 -15.18 7.14 7.90
CA GLU A 541 -14.15 7.38 8.92
C GLU A 541 -13.01 6.39 8.80
N GLU A 542 -13.32 5.10 8.63
CA GLU A 542 -12.30 4.06 8.45
C GLU A 542 -11.42 4.34 7.22
N VAL A 543 -12.02 4.83 6.14
CA VAL A 543 -11.28 5.24 4.94
C VAL A 543 -10.36 6.42 5.25
N ARG A 544 -10.86 7.45 5.94
CA ARG A 544 -10.05 8.62 6.33
C ARG A 544 -8.94 8.24 7.30
N ASP A 545 -9.26 7.49 8.35
CA ASP A 545 -8.29 7.05 9.35
C ASP A 545 -7.19 6.17 8.71
N ALA A 546 -7.58 5.25 7.80
CA ALA A 546 -6.65 4.41 7.07
C ALA A 546 -5.74 5.21 6.12
N ALA A 547 -6.29 6.25 5.47
CA ALA A 547 -5.53 7.16 4.61
C ALA A 547 -4.55 8.03 5.42
N ASP A 548 -4.97 8.60 6.55
CA ASP A 548 -4.15 9.49 7.37
C ASP A 548 -2.99 8.75 8.04
N SER A 549 -3.23 7.51 8.48
CA SER A 549 -2.19 6.64 9.07
C SER A 549 -1.34 5.91 8.03
N ILE A 550 -1.79 5.84 6.76
CA ILE A 550 -1.20 5.01 5.69
C ILE A 550 -1.24 3.53 6.08
N GLU A 551 -2.40 3.05 6.52
CA GLU A 551 -2.59 1.70 7.08
C GLU A 551 -3.75 0.96 6.39
N PRO A 552 -3.55 0.38 5.19
CA PRO A 552 -4.61 -0.32 4.45
C PRO A 552 -5.18 -1.53 5.19
N HIS A 553 -4.43 -2.15 6.10
CA HIS A 553 -4.90 -3.27 6.93
C HIS A 553 -6.10 -2.91 7.83
N ARG A 554 -6.32 -1.62 8.13
CA ARG A 554 -7.51 -1.16 8.86
C ARG A 554 -8.80 -1.48 8.10
N ILE A 555 -8.79 -1.29 6.77
CA ILE A 555 -9.95 -1.62 5.94
C ILE A 555 -10.19 -3.14 5.93
N VAL A 556 -9.13 -3.96 5.90
CA VAL A 556 -9.26 -5.43 6.00
C VAL A 556 -9.95 -5.83 7.31
N ASN A 557 -9.50 -5.25 8.43
CA ASN A 557 -10.09 -5.50 9.76
C ASN A 557 -11.55 -5.04 9.83
N TYR A 558 -11.86 -3.89 9.23
CA TYR A 558 -13.22 -3.39 9.13
C TYR A 558 -14.12 -4.33 8.33
N LEU A 559 -13.69 -4.77 7.14
CA LEU A 559 -14.43 -5.69 6.29
C LEU A 559 -14.70 -7.03 6.97
N TYR A 560 -13.71 -7.57 7.67
CA TYR A 560 -13.85 -8.81 8.44
C TYR A 560 -14.87 -8.64 9.59
N SER A 561 -14.84 -7.49 10.27
CA SER A 561 -15.80 -7.17 11.34
C SER A 561 -17.22 -7.04 10.78
N LEU A 562 -17.39 -6.43 9.61
CA LEU A 562 -18.67 -6.27 8.93
C LEU A 562 -19.25 -7.63 8.49
N ALA A 563 -18.42 -8.49 7.91
CA ALA A 563 -18.81 -9.86 7.53
C ALA A 563 -19.22 -10.69 8.75
N THR A 564 -18.49 -10.56 9.87
CA THR A 564 -18.81 -11.23 11.13
C THR A 564 -20.15 -10.73 11.72
N ALA A 565 -20.38 -9.42 11.71
CA ALA A 565 -21.66 -8.84 12.15
C ALA A 565 -22.83 -9.31 11.28
N LEU A 566 -22.63 -9.40 9.96
CA LEU A 566 -23.63 -9.94 9.05
C LEU A 566 -23.96 -11.42 9.34
N SER A 567 -22.96 -12.25 9.64
CA SER A 567 -23.19 -13.66 10.01
C SER A 567 -24.01 -13.78 11.28
N ARG A 568 -23.74 -12.95 12.29
CA ARG A 568 -24.52 -12.90 13.54
C ARG A 568 -25.96 -12.42 13.31
N PHE A 569 -26.13 -11.40 12.48
CA PHE A 569 -27.46 -10.91 12.08
C PHE A 569 -28.35 -11.99 11.47
N TYR A 570 -27.78 -12.92 10.70
CA TYR A 570 -28.53 -14.00 10.03
C TYR A 570 -28.79 -15.23 10.90
N ALA A 571 -28.21 -15.33 12.08
CA ALA A 571 -28.40 -16.48 12.97
C ALA A 571 -29.87 -16.60 13.46
N PRO A 572 -30.57 -15.52 13.92
CA PRO A 572 -31.98 -15.55 14.27
C PRO A 572 -32.90 -15.71 13.05
N THR A 573 -33.94 -16.53 13.19
CA THR A 573 -34.92 -16.78 12.10
C THR A 573 -35.75 -15.55 11.73
N GLU A 574 -35.97 -14.65 12.68
CA GLU A 574 -36.68 -13.38 12.49
C GLU A 574 -35.99 -12.42 11.52
N ASN A 575 -34.72 -12.64 11.22
CA ASN A 575 -33.98 -11.87 10.22
C ASN A 575 -34.00 -12.52 8.83
N ARG A 576 -34.80 -13.57 8.60
CA ARG A 576 -35.00 -14.17 7.27
C ARG A 576 -35.92 -13.27 6.43
N ILE A 577 -35.33 -12.49 5.57
CA ILE A 577 -35.98 -11.41 4.82
C ILE A 577 -37.11 -11.91 3.93
N ILE A 578 -36.90 -13.08 3.29
CA ILE A 578 -37.88 -13.66 2.34
C ILE A 578 -39.18 -14.14 2.99
N ASP A 579 -39.22 -14.24 4.31
CA ASP A 579 -40.39 -14.69 5.09
C ASP A 579 -41.08 -13.51 5.81
N GLN A 580 -40.62 -12.27 5.59
CA GLN A 580 -41.18 -11.06 6.20
C GLN A 580 -42.27 -10.43 5.35
N GLU A 581 -43.11 -9.60 5.99
CA GLU A 581 -44.01 -8.71 5.31
C GLU A 581 -43.28 -7.79 4.32
N PRO A 582 -43.82 -7.48 3.14
CA PRO A 582 -43.09 -6.75 2.09
C PRO A 582 -42.42 -5.45 2.56
N SER A 583 -43.10 -4.64 3.38
CA SER A 583 -42.53 -3.37 3.86
C SER A 583 -41.41 -3.56 4.87
N THR A 584 -41.47 -4.61 5.69
CA THR A 584 -40.38 -5.01 6.60
C THR A 584 -39.19 -5.59 5.83
N ALA A 585 -39.47 -6.43 4.82
CA ALA A 585 -38.45 -6.96 3.92
C ALA A 585 -37.67 -5.85 3.21
N VAL A 586 -38.36 -4.80 2.72
CA VAL A 586 -37.72 -3.62 2.11
C VAL A 586 -36.77 -2.93 3.10
N SER A 587 -37.19 -2.71 4.36
CA SER A 587 -36.34 -2.08 5.38
C SER A 587 -35.07 -2.89 5.64
N LEU A 588 -35.18 -4.20 5.78
CA LEU A 588 -34.04 -5.10 5.97
C LEU A 588 -33.14 -5.14 4.72
N LEU A 589 -33.73 -5.09 3.52
CA LEU A 589 -32.96 -5.04 2.26
C LEU A 589 -32.22 -3.71 2.11
N ILE A 590 -32.76 -2.59 2.60
CA ILE A 590 -32.04 -1.31 2.64
C ILE A 590 -30.79 -1.45 3.55
N LEU A 591 -30.94 -2.06 4.73
CA LEU A 591 -29.79 -2.32 5.61
C LEU A 591 -28.73 -3.18 4.90
N LEU A 592 -29.14 -4.29 4.30
CA LEU A 592 -28.22 -5.16 3.55
C LEU A 592 -27.60 -4.48 2.34
N GLY A 593 -28.34 -3.61 1.66
CA GLY A 593 -27.83 -2.79 0.57
C GLY A 593 -26.68 -1.89 1.02
N GLY A 594 -26.82 -1.26 2.20
CA GLY A 594 -25.74 -0.49 2.82
C GLY A 594 -24.52 -1.35 3.16
N VAL A 595 -24.75 -2.54 3.74
CA VAL A 595 -23.66 -3.50 4.04
C VAL A 595 -22.94 -3.96 2.76
N ALA A 596 -23.70 -4.29 1.70
CA ALA A 596 -23.13 -4.69 0.41
C ALA A 596 -22.30 -3.57 -0.22
N ALA A 597 -22.79 -2.32 -0.17
CA ALA A 597 -22.03 -1.14 -0.64
C ALA A 597 -20.71 -0.99 0.13
N CYS A 598 -20.72 -1.14 1.45
CA CYS A 598 -19.51 -1.07 2.27
C CYS A 598 -18.52 -2.19 1.95
N LEU A 599 -18.98 -3.44 1.81
CA LEU A 599 -18.13 -4.58 1.44
C LEU A 599 -17.49 -4.36 0.07
N LYS A 600 -18.30 -3.97 -0.93
CA LYS A 600 -17.83 -3.71 -2.30
C LYS A 600 -16.82 -2.57 -2.35
N ASN A 601 -17.12 -1.45 -1.70
CA ASN A 601 -16.25 -0.28 -1.71
C ASN A 601 -14.95 -0.54 -0.95
N GLY A 602 -15.00 -1.18 0.21
CA GLY A 602 -13.81 -1.52 0.97
C GLY A 602 -12.89 -2.49 0.23
N LEU A 603 -13.44 -3.55 -0.41
CA LEU A 603 -12.67 -4.44 -1.28
C LEU A 603 -12.06 -3.67 -2.46
N GLY A 604 -12.85 -2.79 -3.12
CA GLY A 604 -12.39 -1.97 -4.24
C GLY A 604 -11.25 -1.02 -3.86
N LEU A 605 -11.27 -0.41 -2.66
CA LEU A 605 -10.17 0.42 -2.16
C LEU A 605 -8.86 -0.36 -2.00
N LEU A 606 -8.96 -1.65 -1.71
CA LEU A 606 -7.82 -2.55 -1.63
C LEU A 606 -7.45 -3.18 -3.00
N GLY A 607 -8.12 -2.76 -4.09
CA GLY A 607 -7.91 -3.25 -5.45
C GLY A 607 -8.43 -4.67 -5.69
N MET A 608 -9.45 -5.09 -4.90
CA MET A 608 -10.11 -6.39 -5.01
C MET A 608 -11.55 -6.25 -5.51
N GLU A 609 -12.06 -7.31 -6.11
CA GLU A 609 -13.43 -7.37 -6.58
C GLU A 609 -14.36 -7.99 -5.53
N ALA A 610 -15.60 -7.50 -5.48
CA ALA A 610 -16.65 -8.08 -4.67
C ALA A 610 -17.49 -9.01 -5.57
N PRO A 611 -17.50 -10.34 -5.36
CA PRO A 611 -18.18 -11.27 -6.23
C PRO A 611 -19.70 -11.13 -6.10
N GLU A 612 -20.40 -11.15 -7.24
CA GLU A 612 -21.87 -11.16 -7.28
C GLU A 612 -22.44 -12.55 -6.98
N ARG A 613 -21.69 -13.61 -7.26
CA ARG A 613 -22.06 -15.02 -7.04
C ARG A 613 -20.83 -15.80 -6.60
N MET A 614 -21.04 -16.75 -5.72
CA MET A 614 -20.07 -17.79 -5.38
C MET A 614 -20.81 -19.13 -5.33
N THR A 615 -20.26 -20.14 -5.95
CA THR A 615 -20.80 -21.51 -5.91
C THR A 615 -20.30 -22.24 -4.69
N ARG A 616 -21.03 -23.27 -4.21
CA ARG A 616 -20.58 -24.11 -3.08
C ARG A 616 -19.29 -24.92 -3.37
N GLU A 617 -18.94 -25.04 -4.65
CA GLU A 617 -17.68 -25.68 -5.08
C GLU A 617 -16.48 -24.68 -5.01
N GLU A 618 -16.78 -23.38 -4.85
CA GLU A 618 -15.81 -22.30 -4.65
C GLU A 618 -15.74 -21.84 -3.17
N VAL A 619 -16.45 -22.55 -2.26
CA VAL A 619 -16.53 -22.24 -0.83
C VAL A 619 -16.18 -23.45 0.01
#